data_b36390f4425ed198df019aa30e941ab3
#
_entry.id   b36390f4425ed198df019aa30e941ab3
#
_cell.length_a   1.000
_cell.length_b   1.000
_cell.length_c   1.000
_cell.angle_alpha   90.00
_cell.angle_beta   90.00
_cell.angle_gamma   90.00
#
_symmetry.space_group_name_H-M   'P 1'
#
loop_
_entity.id
_entity.type
_entity.pdbx_description
1 polymer ?
#
loop_
_entity_poly.entity_id
_entity_poly.type
_entity_poly.pdbx_seq_one_letter_code
_entity_poly.pdbx_strand_id
1 'polypeptide(L)'
;MKKNEFDYVWTDKKRSLFGLPLTFTRYYLTETKFITRTGFLNIDEDEIDLYKIIDKKVKYPFFQRLVNCGTIIIYSKDADTPSKEVHCIKNVRKVSELIDKYLNIMRDRYGIRGRDMLGLHSGHDDDGYDDQDNDNDGDN
;
A
#
# COMPACT_ATOMS: atom_id res chain seq x y z
N MET A 1 29.16 12.53 1.42
CA MET A 1 27.72 12.31 1.25
C MET A 1 27.50 11.37 0.09
N LYS A 2 27.06 10.15 0.35
CA LYS A 2 26.67 9.26 -0.73
C LYS A 2 25.39 9.80 -1.35
N LYS A 3 25.47 10.18 -2.61
CA LYS A 3 24.31 10.56 -3.38
C LYS A 3 23.38 9.34 -3.46
N ASN A 4 22.12 9.52 -3.08
CA ASN A 4 21.15 8.44 -3.20
C ASN A 4 21.03 8.03 -4.67
N GLU A 5 21.01 6.73 -4.90
CA GLU A 5 20.91 6.15 -6.25
C GLU A 5 19.53 6.37 -6.90
N PHE A 6 18.56 6.88 -6.14
CA PHE A 6 17.19 7.11 -6.60
C PHE A 6 16.58 8.35 -5.93
N ASP A 7 15.64 8.97 -6.61
CA ASP A 7 14.87 10.08 -6.08
C ASP A 7 13.75 9.56 -5.16
N TYR A 8 13.60 10.19 -4.02
CA TYR A 8 12.55 9.85 -3.07
C TYR A 8 11.77 11.08 -2.63
N VAL A 9 10.52 10.86 -2.26
CA VAL A 9 9.62 11.91 -1.75
C VAL A 9 9.57 11.93 -0.23
N TRP A 10 9.95 10.83 0.40
CA TRP A 10 10.06 10.72 1.85
C TRP A 10 11.09 9.65 2.22
N THR A 11 11.79 9.90 3.33
CA THR A 11 12.70 8.95 3.96
C THR A 11 12.68 9.10 5.47
N ASP A 12 12.85 8.01 6.19
CA ASP A 12 13.06 8.01 7.62
C ASP A 12 13.82 6.74 8.03
N LYS A 13 14.37 6.76 9.23
CA LYS A 13 15.02 5.59 9.84
C LYS A 13 14.08 4.92 10.82
N LYS A 14 14.14 3.59 10.88
CA LYS A 14 13.54 2.85 11.98
C LYS A 14 14.18 3.28 13.28
N ARG A 15 13.41 3.67 14.27
CA ARG A 15 13.91 4.06 15.58
C ARG A 15 13.85 2.90 16.56
N SER A 16 14.78 2.91 17.51
CA SER A 16 14.79 1.96 18.60
C SER A 16 13.65 2.26 19.58
N LEU A 17 13.47 1.40 20.58
CA LEU A 17 12.48 1.56 21.64
C LEU A 17 12.54 2.93 22.34
N PHE A 18 13.73 3.52 22.40
CA PHE A 18 13.96 4.84 23.03
C PHE A 18 13.78 6.02 22.05
N GLY A 19 13.29 5.77 20.84
CA GLY A 19 13.07 6.80 19.83
C GLY A 19 14.35 7.30 19.14
N LEU A 20 15.50 6.68 19.38
CA LEU A 20 16.77 7.03 18.78
C LEU A 20 16.94 6.33 17.43
N PRO A 21 17.51 7.00 16.40
CA PRO A 21 17.73 6.39 15.09
C PRO A 21 18.99 5.50 15.06
N LEU A 22 19.06 4.53 15.97
CA LEU A 22 20.22 3.65 16.13
C LEU A 22 20.14 2.35 15.34
N THR A 23 19.09 2.13 14.60
CA THR A 23 18.94 0.93 13.77
C THR A 23 19.49 1.16 12.37
N PHE A 24 19.92 0.08 11.71
CA PHE A 24 20.43 0.11 10.34
C PHE A 24 19.33 -0.11 9.30
N THR A 25 18.09 0.18 9.63
CA THR A 25 16.95 0.10 8.72
C THR A 25 16.50 1.51 8.34
N ARG A 26 16.45 1.75 7.03
CA ARG A 26 15.96 3.01 6.49
C ARG A 26 14.86 2.73 5.49
N TYR A 27 13.83 3.57 5.53
CA TYR A 27 12.69 3.51 4.63
C TYR A 27 12.73 4.65 3.64
N TYR A 28 12.32 4.38 2.41
CA TYR A 28 12.19 5.38 1.35
C TYR A 28 10.84 5.21 0.66
N LEU A 29 10.18 6.32 0.42
CA LEU A 29 9.03 6.36 -0.48
C LEU A 29 9.42 7.11 -1.73
N THR A 30 9.34 6.47 -2.87
CA THR A 30 9.46 7.10 -4.18
C THR A 30 8.07 7.33 -4.78
N GLU A 31 8.01 7.92 -5.95
CA GLU A 31 6.72 8.10 -6.64
C GLU A 31 6.07 6.79 -7.06
N THR A 32 6.85 5.70 -7.18
CA THR A 32 6.40 4.42 -7.72
C THR A 32 6.57 3.24 -6.77
N LYS A 33 7.44 3.36 -5.77
CA LYS A 33 7.85 2.23 -4.92
C LYS A 33 8.01 2.63 -3.46
N PHE A 34 7.84 1.64 -2.60
CA PHE A 34 8.25 1.71 -1.20
C PHE A 34 9.49 0.82 -1.01
N ILE A 35 10.58 1.41 -0.53
CA ILE A 35 11.87 0.75 -0.44
C ILE A 35 12.30 0.65 1.02
N THR A 36 12.76 -0.53 1.44
CA THR A 36 13.35 -0.76 2.75
C THR A 36 14.79 -1.21 2.58
N ARG A 37 15.71 -0.46 3.14
CA ARG A 37 17.14 -0.83 3.19
C ARG A 37 17.51 -1.22 4.60
N THR A 38 18.10 -2.39 4.75
CA THR A 38 18.52 -2.95 6.04
C THR A 38 19.96 -3.41 5.95
N GLY A 39 20.74 -3.08 6.95
CA GLY A 39 22.11 -3.57 7.10
C GLY A 39 23.15 -2.47 7.19
N PHE A 40 24.36 -2.87 7.62
CA PHE A 40 25.49 -1.98 7.79
C PHE A 40 26.61 -2.31 6.79
N LEU A 41 27.18 -3.52 6.88
CA LEU A 41 28.20 -3.99 5.94
C LEU A 41 27.56 -4.60 4.69
N ASN A 42 26.62 -5.49 4.89
CA ASN A 42 25.77 -6.03 3.85
C ASN A 42 24.44 -5.29 3.87
N ILE A 43 24.02 -4.76 2.74
CA ILE A 43 22.79 -4.02 2.63
C ILE A 43 21.79 -4.84 1.82
N ASP A 44 20.69 -5.19 2.48
CA ASP A 44 19.54 -5.80 1.84
C ASP A 44 18.51 -4.72 1.52
N GLU A 45 17.98 -4.77 0.32
CA GLU A 45 16.98 -3.81 -0.14
C GLU A 45 15.74 -4.53 -0.63
N ASP A 46 14.60 -4.25 0.01
CA ASP A 46 13.30 -4.74 -0.38
C ASP A 46 12.52 -3.63 -1.06
N GLU A 47 11.92 -3.90 -2.19
CA GLU A 47 11.08 -2.96 -2.93
C GLU A 47 9.67 -3.50 -3.09
N ILE A 48 8.68 -2.65 -2.83
CA ILE A 48 7.28 -2.93 -3.10
C ILE A 48 6.76 -1.87 -4.07
N ASP A 49 6.27 -2.31 -5.22
CA ASP A 49 5.62 -1.40 -6.15
C ASP A 49 4.31 -0.88 -5.55
N LEU A 50 4.09 0.42 -5.60
CA LEU A 50 2.92 1.04 -4.99
C LEU A 50 1.61 0.50 -5.56
N TYR A 51 1.56 0.19 -6.85
CA TYR A 51 0.35 -0.36 -7.46
C TYR A 51 -0.02 -1.76 -6.94
N LYS A 52 0.91 -2.47 -6.29
CA LYS A 52 0.68 -3.78 -5.68
C LYS A 52 0.13 -3.69 -4.26
N ILE A 53 0.14 -2.52 -3.65
CA ILE A 53 -0.36 -2.34 -2.29
C ILE A 53 -1.88 -2.49 -2.28
N ILE A 54 -2.38 -3.39 -1.44
CA ILE A 54 -3.82 -3.67 -1.31
C ILE A 54 -4.42 -2.82 -0.20
N ASP A 55 -3.74 -2.76 0.94
CA ASP A 55 -4.23 -2.09 2.15
C ASP A 55 -3.06 -1.69 3.05
N LYS A 56 -3.33 -0.83 4.00
CA LYS A 56 -2.39 -0.48 5.04
C LYS A 56 -3.10 -0.24 6.36
N LYS A 57 -2.37 -0.44 7.44
CA LYS A 57 -2.86 -0.25 8.80
C LYS A 57 -1.85 0.56 9.60
N VAL A 58 -2.34 1.52 10.37
CA VAL A 58 -1.50 2.33 11.26
C VAL A 58 -1.71 1.84 12.68
N LYS A 59 -0.61 1.56 13.38
CA LYS A 59 -0.60 1.18 14.79
C LYS A 59 0.19 2.18 15.60
N TYR A 60 -0.29 2.44 16.81
CA TYR A 60 0.38 3.28 17.81
C TYR A 60 0.63 2.48 19.08
N PRO A 61 1.63 1.58 19.11
CA PRO A 61 1.97 0.84 20.31
C PRO A 61 2.32 1.79 21.46
N PHE A 62 2.02 1.38 22.68
CA PHE A 62 2.19 2.23 23.87
C PHE A 62 3.62 2.82 23.98
N PHE A 63 4.64 2.00 23.86
CA PHE A 63 6.02 2.46 23.97
C PHE A 63 6.43 3.37 22.80
N GLN A 64 5.89 3.15 21.62
CA GLN A 64 6.14 4.03 20.47
C GLN A 64 5.45 5.38 20.64
N ARG A 65 4.29 5.41 21.27
CA ARG A 65 3.58 6.66 21.59
C ARG A 65 4.38 7.54 22.54
N LEU A 66 5.11 6.94 23.48
CA LEU A 66 5.95 7.69 24.42
C LEU A 66 7.10 8.44 23.73
N VAL A 67 7.56 7.94 22.59
CA VAL A 67 8.64 8.55 21.81
C VAL A 67 8.14 9.19 20.49
N ASN A 68 6.83 9.42 20.39
CA ASN A 68 6.19 10.01 19.21
C ASN A 68 6.42 9.24 17.91
N CYS A 69 6.47 7.93 17.99
CA CYS A 69 6.57 7.04 16.85
C CYS A 69 5.26 6.29 16.60
N GLY A 70 5.14 5.76 15.41
CA GLY A 70 4.07 4.85 15.03
C GLY A 70 4.58 3.84 14.02
N THR A 71 3.77 2.83 13.75
CA THR A 71 4.09 1.74 12.82
C THR A 71 3.01 1.67 11.75
N ILE A 72 3.43 1.55 10.50
CA ILE A 72 2.54 1.30 9.36
C ILE A 72 2.75 -0.13 8.90
N ILE A 73 1.68 -0.89 8.76
CA ILE A 73 1.70 -2.20 8.13
C ILE A 73 1.14 -2.06 6.73
N ILE A 74 1.92 -2.42 5.75
CA ILE A 74 1.55 -2.38 4.33
C ILE A 74 1.27 -3.81 3.88
N TYR A 75 0.09 -4.03 3.32
CA TYR A 75 -0.30 -5.32 2.73
C TYR A 75 -0.23 -5.22 1.21
N SER A 76 0.40 -6.20 0.58
CA SER A 76 0.60 -6.18 -0.87
C SER A 76 0.22 -7.49 -1.54
N LYS A 77 0.06 -7.45 -2.88
CA LYS A 77 -0.13 -8.63 -3.72
C LYS A 77 1.18 -9.36 -4.00
N ASP A 78 2.30 -8.81 -3.57
CA ASP A 78 3.61 -9.39 -3.83
C ASP A 78 3.75 -10.71 -3.09
N ALA A 79 4.07 -11.79 -3.80
CA ALA A 79 4.21 -13.12 -3.23
C ALA A 79 5.40 -13.19 -2.26
N ASP A 80 6.47 -12.46 -2.54
CA ASP A 80 7.67 -12.45 -1.71
C ASP A 80 7.51 -11.57 -0.48
N THR A 81 6.71 -10.50 -0.58
CA THR A 81 6.48 -9.56 0.52
C THR A 81 4.99 -9.27 0.67
N PRO A 82 4.18 -10.23 1.17
CA PRO A 82 2.75 -10.03 1.32
C PRO A 82 2.38 -8.98 2.38
N SER A 83 3.28 -8.74 3.34
CA SER A 83 3.13 -7.66 4.32
C SER A 83 4.48 -7.08 4.70
N LYS A 84 4.51 -5.78 4.97
CA LYS A 84 5.71 -5.07 5.39
C LYS A 84 5.40 -4.15 6.55
N GLU A 85 6.14 -4.27 7.64
CA GLU A 85 6.04 -3.36 8.77
C GLU A 85 7.06 -2.23 8.64
N VAL A 86 6.56 -1.00 8.64
CA VAL A 86 7.37 0.22 8.70
C VAL A 86 7.40 0.66 10.15
N HIS A 87 8.40 0.20 10.86
CA HIS A 87 8.49 0.27 12.32
C HIS A 87 8.98 1.61 12.84
N CYS A 88 8.27 2.12 13.83
CA CYS A 88 8.69 3.26 14.67
C CYS A 88 9.24 4.43 13.85
N ILE A 89 8.40 5.02 13.05
CA ILE A 89 8.68 6.23 12.27
C ILE A 89 7.95 7.42 12.87
N LYS A 90 8.50 8.61 12.67
CA LYS A 90 7.84 9.85 13.10
C LYS A 90 6.77 10.28 12.11
N ASN A 91 5.80 11.06 12.60
CA ASN A 91 4.72 11.63 11.78
C ASN A 91 3.99 10.56 10.94
N VAL A 92 3.72 9.43 11.56
CA VAL A 92 3.19 8.25 10.87
C VAL A 92 1.90 8.55 10.08
N ARG A 93 1.04 9.44 10.57
CA ARG A 93 -0.18 9.83 9.87
C ARG A 93 0.12 10.57 8.56
N LYS A 94 1.05 11.52 8.60
CA LYS A 94 1.48 12.24 7.39
C LYS A 94 2.10 11.29 6.37
N VAL A 95 2.91 10.35 6.83
CA VAL A 95 3.52 9.35 5.96
C VAL A 95 2.46 8.44 5.35
N SER A 96 1.47 8.02 6.14
CA SER A 96 0.33 7.25 5.66
C SER A 96 -0.44 7.99 4.56
N GLU A 97 -0.72 9.26 4.75
CA GLU A 97 -1.39 10.10 3.75
C GLU A 97 -0.55 10.28 2.48
N LEU A 98 0.76 10.41 2.64
CA LEU A 98 1.68 10.52 1.52
C LEU A 98 1.72 9.22 0.70
N ILE A 99 1.73 8.08 1.36
CA ILE A 99 1.61 6.77 0.70
C ILE A 99 0.31 6.69 -0.08
N ASP A 100 -0.82 7.08 0.51
CA ASP A 100 -2.12 7.09 -0.17
C ASP A 100 -2.12 7.97 -1.41
N LYS A 101 -1.51 9.14 -1.34
CA LYS A 101 -1.42 10.06 -2.46
C LYS A 101 -0.72 9.41 -3.66
N TYR A 102 0.46 8.87 -3.45
CA TYR A 102 1.23 8.25 -4.54
C TYR A 102 0.63 6.93 -4.99
N LEU A 103 0.05 6.17 -4.06
CA LEU A 103 -0.68 4.95 -4.38
C LEU A 103 -1.85 5.24 -5.33
N ASN A 104 -2.63 6.27 -5.07
CA ASN A 104 -3.74 6.66 -5.93
C ASN A 104 -3.27 7.14 -7.30
N ILE A 105 -2.19 7.90 -7.35
CA ILE A 105 -1.57 8.32 -8.62
C ILE A 105 -1.16 7.09 -9.46
N MET A 106 -0.55 6.10 -8.82
CA MET A 106 -0.13 4.88 -9.50
C MET A 106 -1.30 4.02 -9.94
N ARG A 107 -2.34 3.90 -9.12
CA ARG A 107 -3.56 3.18 -9.49
C ARG A 107 -4.24 3.80 -10.70
N ASP A 108 -4.33 5.10 -10.74
CA ASP A 108 -4.89 5.82 -11.88
C ASP A 108 -4.04 5.63 -13.14
N ARG A 109 -2.72 5.71 -13.00
CA ARG A 109 -1.77 5.51 -14.11
C ARG A 109 -1.87 4.12 -14.74
N TYR A 110 -2.03 3.08 -13.92
CA TYR A 110 -2.16 1.69 -14.38
C TYR A 110 -3.60 1.27 -14.65
N GLY A 111 -4.58 2.16 -14.48
CA GLY A 111 -5.99 1.85 -14.62
C GLY A 111 -6.53 0.88 -13.58
N ILE A 112 -5.80 0.68 -12.48
CA ILE A 112 -6.19 -0.20 -11.38
C ILE A 112 -7.03 0.62 -10.40
N ARG A 113 -8.35 0.45 -10.47
CA ARG A 113 -9.28 1.06 -9.51
C ARG A 113 -9.77 0.01 -8.52
N GLY A 114 -10.37 0.47 -7.41
CA GLY A 114 -10.78 -0.39 -6.32
C GLY A 114 -11.63 -1.59 -6.73
N ARG A 115 -12.43 -1.44 -7.77
CA ARG A 115 -13.28 -2.48 -8.35
C ARG A 115 -12.48 -3.66 -8.93
N ASP A 116 -11.36 -3.38 -9.63
CA ASP A 116 -10.49 -4.41 -10.20
C ASP A 116 -9.68 -5.11 -9.10
N MET A 117 -9.28 -4.36 -8.09
CA MET A 117 -8.54 -4.89 -6.95
C MET A 117 -9.36 -5.81 -6.08
N LEU A 118 -10.64 -5.57 -5.97
CA LEU A 118 -11.56 -6.40 -5.18
C LEU A 118 -12.05 -7.63 -5.95
N GLY A 119 -11.65 -7.79 -7.20
CA GLY A 119 -12.14 -8.86 -8.06
C GLY A 119 -13.64 -8.78 -8.29
N LEU A 120 -14.22 -7.64 -7.99
CA LEU A 120 -15.59 -7.37 -8.35
C LEU A 120 -15.65 -7.17 -9.85
N HIS A 121 -15.75 -8.27 -10.55
CA HIS A 121 -16.37 -8.23 -11.85
C HIS A 121 -17.72 -7.57 -11.63
N SER A 122 -17.91 -6.44 -12.23
CA SER A 122 -19.23 -6.09 -12.64
C SER A 122 -19.59 -7.13 -13.69
N GLY A 123 -20.00 -8.30 -13.22
CA GLY A 123 -20.76 -9.18 -14.03
C GLY A 123 -21.89 -8.33 -14.51
N HIS A 124 -21.81 -7.92 -15.73
CA HIS A 124 -22.94 -7.40 -16.41
C HIS A 124 -23.80 -8.61 -16.62
N ASP A 125 -24.58 -8.92 -15.61
CA ASP A 125 -25.71 -9.81 -15.74
C ASP A 125 -26.70 -9.01 -16.57
N ASP A 126 -26.49 -9.11 -17.84
CA ASP A 126 -27.48 -8.73 -18.83
C ASP A 126 -28.55 -9.78 -18.71
N ASP A 127 -29.40 -9.61 -17.70
CA ASP A 127 -30.62 -10.34 -17.58
C ASP A 127 -31.53 -9.85 -18.68
N GLY A 128 -31.31 -10.41 -19.83
CA GLY A 128 -32.29 -10.33 -20.90
C GLY A 128 -33.54 -11.02 -20.41
N TYR A 129 -34.44 -10.25 -19.87
CA TYR A 129 -35.83 -10.69 -19.70
C TYR A 129 -36.44 -10.75 -21.09
N ASP A 130 -36.38 -11.91 -21.69
CA ASP A 130 -37.25 -12.25 -22.80
C ASP A 130 -38.66 -12.36 -22.23
N ASP A 131 -39.37 -11.26 -22.24
CA ASP A 131 -40.81 -11.26 -22.12
C ASP A 131 -41.36 -11.94 -23.37
N GLN A 132 -41.50 -13.22 -23.29
CA GLN A 132 -42.33 -13.94 -24.23
C GLN A 132 -43.78 -13.77 -23.78
N ASP A 133 -44.37 -12.69 -24.24
CA ASP A 133 -45.80 -12.57 -24.29
C ASP A 133 -46.33 -13.63 -25.25
N ASN A 134 -46.72 -14.71 -24.66
CA ASN A 134 -47.45 -15.75 -25.38
C ASN A 134 -48.92 -15.46 -25.28
N ASP A 135 -49.35 -14.54 -26.12
CA ASP A 135 -50.77 -14.31 -26.37
C ASP A 135 -51.30 -15.50 -27.16
N ASN A 136 -51.81 -16.42 -26.42
CA ASN A 136 -52.59 -17.50 -27.01
C ASN A 136 -54.07 -17.15 -26.89
N ASP A 137 -54.53 -16.33 -27.81
CA ASP A 137 -55.97 -16.15 -28.08
C ASP A 137 -56.49 -17.38 -28.81
N GLY A 138 -57.01 -18.27 -28.05
CA GLY A 138 -57.81 -19.39 -28.57
C GLY A 138 -59.26 -18.98 -28.63
N ASP A 139 -59.64 -18.63 -29.80
CA ASP A 139 -61.06 -18.55 -30.14
C ASP A 139 -61.67 -19.95 -30.13
N ASN A 140 -62.70 -20.02 -29.35
CA ASN A 140 -64.07 -20.53 -29.76
C ASN A 140 -64.97 -20.53 -28.58
#